data_d3bb319a1a81409263f2d39f876b260f
#
_entry.id   d3bb319a1a81409263f2d39f876b260f
#
_cell.length_a   1.000
_cell.length_b   1.000
_cell.length_c   1.000
_cell.angle_alpha   90.00
_cell.angle_beta   90.00
_cell.angle_gamma   90.00
#
_symmetry.space_group_name_H-M   'P 1'
#
loop_
_entity.id
_entity.type
_entity.pdbx_description
1 polymer ?
#
loop_
_entity_poly.entity_id
_entity_poly.type
_entity_poly.pdbx_seq_one_letter_code
_entity_poly.pdbx_strand_id
1 'polypeptide(L)'
;MQHSLLFTDAIIHTGRTEEETASSMLVSGGKIIALDVETAENAQVVSLQGRHVYPCLLDGHVHLLPTVVLAGQGFEICSIRDGQVVPGNIAGIEKALRTYAADKPKNATIVANNYIATAIAERRLPNREELDAWCGGRPVAVYTIDGHASALSTAMLRKIGIDPAGHTGVLMGEAHERVQGRLTDAIAASVTPQVLARGIANFHNKCAEYGISCVAALEGNGDSPQDPTTKLILFLARRFDVDVRFYFQYMDIDRAEKLSRFQKHKRVGGCGDWEMDGASGAHSAAFSLPYRDTGKTAPCYYPQEEVDAKVLRADRAGFQIACHAIGNLAIDRIVSALGKTQSGTMHRIEHCEFASDAAIDEIARRGYGVFAQPGYSWIDKRFLHTYEQYLPDEMIARLKFRSFVEKGICICASTDSPVQDLDPYQQMLGMTQFYNEEESVTPFEAFRCYTANPAKAMLEGEERGMLLPGMRADFFTADQNLFTLTPEEICAFRPKETYYLGEKARRWNGTLAEFLSLLLRKPKKV
;
A
#
# COMPACT_ATOMS: atom_id res chain seq x y z
N MET A 1 -8.38 37.99 -3.97
CA MET A 1 -9.59 37.36 -3.43
C MET A 1 -9.46 35.87 -3.64
N GLN A 2 -9.71 35.04 -2.62
CA GLN A 2 -9.72 33.59 -2.80
C GLN A 2 -10.88 33.24 -3.74
N HIS A 3 -10.61 32.46 -4.78
CA HIS A 3 -11.62 32.02 -5.73
C HIS A 3 -12.55 31.02 -5.04
N SER A 4 -13.84 31.29 -5.01
CA SER A 4 -14.85 30.42 -4.44
C SER A 4 -15.59 29.67 -5.56
N LEU A 5 -15.87 28.39 -5.36
CA LEU A 5 -16.60 27.50 -6.28
C LEU A 5 -17.87 27.03 -5.60
N LEU A 6 -19.01 27.11 -6.31
CA LEU A 6 -20.26 26.49 -5.88
C LEU A 6 -20.60 25.34 -6.82
N PHE A 7 -20.39 24.12 -6.34
CA PHE A 7 -20.77 22.90 -7.04
C PHE A 7 -22.26 22.63 -6.81
N THR A 8 -23.01 22.47 -7.90
CA THR A 8 -24.45 22.30 -7.89
C THR A 8 -24.88 21.13 -8.78
N ASP A 9 -26.17 20.80 -8.75
CA ASP A 9 -26.76 19.75 -9.58
C ASP A 9 -26.01 18.40 -9.37
N ALA A 10 -26.03 17.92 -8.11
CA ALA A 10 -25.30 16.74 -7.68
C ALA A 10 -26.04 15.98 -6.57
N ILE A 11 -25.69 14.71 -6.41
CA ILE A 11 -26.03 13.89 -5.24
C ILE A 11 -24.73 13.69 -4.46
N ILE A 12 -24.48 14.54 -3.45
CA ILE A 12 -23.23 14.57 -2.71
C ILE A 12 -23.34 13.64 -1.49
N HIS A 13 -22.74 12.48 -1.56
CA HIS A 13 -22.61 11.58 -0.44
C HIS A 13 -21.55 12.10 0.53
N THR A 14 -21.97 12.47 1.74
CA THR A 14 -21.05 13.06 2.72
C THR A 14 -20.01 12.07 3.24
N GLY A 15 -20.30 10.76 3.18
CA GLY A 15 -19.46 9.67 3.72
C GLY A 15 -19.61 9.48 5.23
N ARG A 16 -20.50 10.23 5.91
CA ARG A 16 -20.78 10.08 7.34
C ARG A 16 -21.70 8.89 7.59
N THR A 17 -22.83 8.84 6.89
CA THR A 17 -23.71 7.67 6.79
C THR A 17 -24.00 7.34 5.34
N GLU A 18 -24.57 6.17 5.07
CA GLU A 18 -24.88 5.73 3.70
C GLU A 18 -25.96 6.60 3.04
N GLU A 19 -26.96 7.04 3.82
CA GLU A 19 -28.13 7.78 3.33
C GLU A 19 -27.90 9.29 3.27
N GLU A 20 -26.87 9.79 3.99
CA GLU A 20 -26.69 11.24 4.09
C GLU A 20 -26.13 11.82 2.81
N THR A 21 -26.93 12.68 2.17
CA THR A 21 -26.57 13.39 0.94
C THR A 21 -26.82 14.89 1.06
N ALA A 22 -26.15 15.65 0.19
CA ALA A 22 -26.40 17.07 -0.04
C ALA A 22 -26.57 17.34 -1.54
N SER A 23 -27.18 18.46 -1.91
CA SER A 23 -27.46 18.84 -3.30
C SER A 23 -26.42 19.81 -3.90
N SER A 24 -25.68 20.50 -3.04
CA SER A 24 -24.67 21.46 -3.44
C SER A 24 -23.55 21.59 -2.39
N MET A 25 -22.40 22.14 -2.82
CA MET A 25 -21.22 22.31 -1.97
C MET A 25 -20.49 23.60 -2.34
N LEU A 26 -20.37 24.50 -1.37
CA LEU A 26 -19.56 25.72 -1.48
C LEU A 26 -18.12 25.43 -1.03
N VAL A 27 -17.17 25.71 -1.91
CA VAL A 27 -15.74 25.52 -1.67
C VAL A 27 -15.00 26.85 -1.76
N SER A 28 -14.14 27.16 -0.79
CA SER A 28 -13.24 28.31 -0.84
C SER A 28 -11.90 27.96 -0.19
N GLY A 29 -10.81 28.33 -0.86
CA GLY A 29 -9.45 28.02 -0.37
C GLY A 29 -9.16 26.52 -0.24
N GLY A 30 -9.80 25.69 -1.06
CA GLY A 30 -9.65 24.23 -1.05
C GLY A 30 -10.40 23.53 0.08
N LYS A 31 -11.25 24.24 0.83
CA LYS A 31 -12.06 23.68 1.92
C LYS A 31 -13.53 23.82 1.62
N ILE A 32 -14.32 22.88 2.10
CA ILE A 32 -15.76 22.93 2.09
C ILE A 32 -16.20 23.97 3.13
N ILE A 33 -16.96 24.97 2.69
CA ILE A 33 -17.48 26.04 3.56
C ILE A 33 -18.87 25.68 4.06
N ALA A 34 -19.73 25.17 3.16
CA ALA A 34 -21.10 24.80 3.48
C ALA A 34 -21.63 23.78 2.46
N LEU A 35 -22.63 23.03 2.85
CA LEU A 35 -23.44 22.15 2.01
C LEU A 35 -24.85 22.75 1.86
N ASP A 36 -25.60 22.30 0.86
CA ASP A 36 -26.98 22.70 0.56
C ASP A 36 -27.17 24.24 0.43
N VAL A 37 -26.22 24.85 -0.27
CA VAL A 37 -26.21 26.30 -0.53
C VAL A 37 -26.85 26.56 -1.89
N GLU A 38 -27.94 27.32 -1.92
CA GLU A 38 -28.64 27.68 -3.18
C GLU A 38 -27.86 28.68 -4.01
N THR A 39 -27.28 29.69 -3.37
CA THR A 39 -26.51 30.74 -4.03
C THR A 39 -25.33 31.19 -3.16
N ALA A 40 -24.24 31.62 -3.78
CA ALA A 40 -23.10 32.19 -3.09
C ALA A 40 -22.56 33.40 -3.88
N GLU A 41 -22.53 34.58 -3.23
CA GLU A 41 -21.99 35.81 -3.85
C GLU A 41 -20.52 35.61 -4.22
N ASN A 42 -20.17 36.03 -5.44
CA ASN A 42 -18.81 35.94 -5.98
C ASN A 42 -18.23 34.50 -6.13
N ALA A 43 -19.06 33.46 -6.06
CA ALA A 43 -18.64 32.11 -6.37
C ALA A 43 -18.90 31.78 -7.85
N GLN A 44 -17.95 31.10 -8.47
CA GLN A 44 -18.19 30.50 -9.77
C GLN A 44 -19.05 29.23 -9.60
N VAL A 45 -20.19 29.18 -10.30
CA VAL A 45 -21.06 28.01 -10.27
C VAL A 45 -20.54 26.92 -11.22
N VAL A 46 -20.48 25.70 -10.75
CA VAL A 46 -20.05 24.50 -11.50
C VAL A 46 -21.14 23.44 -11.36
N SER A 47 -21.90 23.19 -12.43
CA SER A 47 -22.86 22.07 -12.46
C SER A 47 -22.13 20.74 -12.60
N LEU A 48 -22.48 19.76 -11.76
CA LEU A 48 -21.98 18.39 -11.80
C LEU A 48 -22.94 17.44 -12.55
N GLN A 49 -23.96 17.99 -13.21
CA GLN A 49 -24.83 17.28 -14.17
C GLN A 49 -25.60 16.10 -13.56
N GLY A 50 -26.08 16.23 -12.35
CA GLY A 50 -26.84 15.20 -11.63
C GLY A 50 -26.00 14.03 -11.14
N ARG A 51 -24.67 14.12 -11.20
CA ARG A 51 -23.77 13.02 -10.81
C ARG A 51 -23.73 12.81 -9.30
N HIS A 52 -23.41 11.57 -8.94
CA HIS A 52 -22.99 11.22 -7.58
C HIS A 52 -21.60 11.79 -7.29
N VAL A 53 -21.43 12.31 -6.08
CA VAL A 53 -20.17 12.89 -5.59
C VAL A 53 -19.77 12.18 -4.29
N TYR A 54 -18.52 11.79 -4.20
CA TYR A 54 -17.97 11.05 -3.06
C TYR A 54 -16.68 11.69 -2.56
N PRO A 55 -16.36 11.63 -1.25
CA PRO A 55 -15.02 11.96 -0.77
C PRO A 55 -13.97 11.09 -1.45
N CYS A 56 -12.83 11.70 -1.77
CA CYS A 56 -11.70 10.96 -2.33
C CYS A 56 -11.21 9.87 -1.39
N LEU A 57 -10.69 8.81 -1.99
CA LEU A 57 -10.11 7.65 -1.32
C LEU A 57 -8.72 7.98 -0.77
N LEU A 58 -8.34 7.25 0.28
CA LEU A 58 -7.04 7.31 0.92
C LEU A 58 -6.46 5.90 0.97
N ASP A 59 -5.31 5.68 0.31
CA ASP A 59 -4.61 4.39 0.41
C ASP A 59 -3.62 4.44 1.57
N GLY A 60 -3.89 3.66 2.58
CA GLY A 60 -3.19 3.73 3.86
C GLY A 60 -1.87 2.95 3.94
N HIS A 61 -1.48 2.21 2.89
CA HIS A 61 -0.27 1.39 2.88
C HIS A 61 0.25 1.25 1.44
N VAL A 62 1.30 2.00 1.12
CA VAL A 62 1.91 2.02 -0.21
C VAL A 62 3.43 2.13 -0.09
N HIS A 63 4.18 1.32 -0.81
CA HIS A 63 5.62 1.49 -1.03
C HIS A 63 5.81 2.43 -2.22
N LEU A 64 5.81 3.75 -1.96
CA LEU A 64 5.68 4.77 -3.00
C LEU A 64 6.83 4.78 -3.98
N LEU A 65 8.09 4.67 -3.51
CA LEU A 65 9.25 4.65 -4.41
C LEU A 65 9.22 3.42 -5.33
N PRO A 66 9.07 2.18 -4.84
CA PRO A 66 8.87 1.01 -5.69
C PRO A 66 7.70 1.17 -6.66
N THR A 67 6.55 1.68 -6.21
CA THR A 67 5.37 1.93 -7.05
C THR A 67 5.71 2.86 -8.21
N VAL A 68 6.37 3.99 -7.96
CA VAL A 68 6.78 4.95 -8.99
C VAL A 68 7.82 4.34 -9.93
N VAL A 69 8.81 3.62 -9.42
CA VAL A 69 9.88 3.03 -10.23
C VAL A 69 9.35 1.92 -11.13
N LEU A 70 8.54 1.02 -10.59
CA LEU A 70 7.96 -0.08 -11.38
C LEU A 70 6.95 0.42 -12.40
N ALA A 71 6.12 1.42 -12.08
CA ALA A 71 5.25 2.06 -13.05
C ALA A 71 6.00 2.76 -14.20
N GLY A 72 7.26 3.17 -13.96
CA GLY A 72 8.13 3.76 -14.99
C GLY A 72 8.88 2.77 -15.87
N GLN A 73 9.23 1.60 -15.34
CA GLN A 73 10.07 0.60 -16.02
C GLN A 73 9.88 -0.86 -15.59
N GLY A 74 8.91 -1.16 -14.73
CA GLY A 74 8.70 -2.50 -14.19
C GLY A 74 8.30 -3.53 -15.24
N PHE A 75 8.59 -4.80 -14.94
CA PHE A 75 8.18 -5.96 -15.72
C PHE A 75 7.46 -6.95 -14.81
N GLU A 76 6.15 -7.07 -15.01
CA GLU A 76 5.35 -8.10 -14.37
C GLU A 76 5.60 -9.43 -15.05
N ILE A 77 6.25 -10.35 -14.32
CA ILE A 77 6.71 -11.62 -14.90
C ILE A 77 5.59 -12.64 -14.95
N CYS A 78 4.65 -12.62 -13.99
CA CYS A 78 3.45 -13.45 -13.99
C CYS A 78 2.20 -12.57 -14.03
N SER A 79 1.14 -13.09 -14.63
CA SER A 79 -0.21 -12.53 -14.58
C SER A 79 -1.22 -13.65 -14.39
N ILE A 80 -2.39 -13.34 -13.84
CA ILE A 80 -3.49 -14.29 -13.73
C ILE A 80 -4.41 -14.05 -14.93
N ARG A 81 -4.62 -15.10 -15.76
CA ARG A 81 -5.48 -15.08 -16.93
C ARG A 81 -6.39 -16.30 -16.90
N ASP A 82 -7.68 -16.10 -17.00
CA ASP A 82 -8.69 -17.18 -16.98
C ASP A 82 -8.49 -18.14 -15.78
N GLY A 83 -8.14 -17.58 -14.62
CA GLY A 83 -7.91 -18.36 -13.40
C GLY A 83 -6.58 -19.14 -13.36
N GLN A 84 -5.66 -18.89 -14.29
CA GLN A 84 -4.36 -19.54 -14.34
C GLN A 84 -3.21 -18.52 -14.30
N VAL A 85 -2.12 -18.89 -13.63
CA VAL A 85 -0.88 -18.11 -13.63
C VAL A 85 -0.15 -18.33 -14.95
N VAL A 86 0.17 -17.24 -15.65
CA VAL A 86 0.88 -17.25 -16.93
C VAL A 86 2.11 -16.35 -16.83
N PRO A 87 3.34 -16.88 -17.06
CA PRO A 87 3.70 -18.28 -17.35
C PRO A 87 3.51 -19.19 -16.13
N GLY A 88 3.09 -20.44 -16.35
CA GLY A 88 2.83 -21.42 -15.29
C GLY A 88 4.02 -22.37 -14.98
N ASN A 89 5.22 -22.11 -15.50
CA ASN A 89 6.42 -22.92 -15.26
C ASN A 89 7.71 -22.13 -15.54
N ILE A 90 8.84 -22.68 -15.06
CA ILE A 90 10.19 -22.06 -15.18
C ILE A 90 10.59 -21.83 -16.65
N ALA A 91 10.25 -22.71 -17.57
CA ALA A 91 10.58 -22.53 -18.99
C ALA A 91 9.86 -21.30 -19.61
N GLY A 92 8.61 -21.07 -19.23
CA GLY A 92 7.87 -19.87 -19.60
C GLY A 92 8.45 -18.61 -18.98
N ILE A 93 8.87 -18.67 -17.72
CA ILE A 93 9.58 -17.59 -16.99
C ILE A 93 10.90 -17.24 -17.71
N GLU A 94 11.72 -18.26 -18.06
CA GLU A 94 12.93 -18.05 -18.84
C GLU A 94 12.64 -17.29 -20.14
N LYS A 95 11.66 -17.78 -20.92
CA LYS A 95 11.29 -17.14 -22.18
C LYS A 95 10.89 -15.68 -21.98
N ALA A 96 10.08 -15.38 -20.97
CA ALA A 96 9.62 -14.03 -20.64
C ALA A 96 10.80 -13.12 -20.27
N LEU A 97 11.69 -13.55 -19.39
CA LEU A 97 12.88 -12.79 -18.99
C LEU A 97 13.86 -12.57 -20.14
N ARG A 98 14.14 -13.60 -20.96
CA ARG A 98 15.00 -13.46 -22.15
C ARG A 98 14.44 -12.43 -23.13
N THR A 99 13.13 -12.48 -23.40
CA THR A 99 12.45 -11.54 -24.28
C THR A 99 12.56 -10.12 -23.76
N TYR A 100 12.19 -9.90 -22.50
CA TYR A 100 12.27 -8.59 -21.87
C TYR A 100 13.70 -8.04 -21.84
N ALA A 101 14.66 -8.90 -21.51
CA ALA A 101 16.07 -8.54 -21.44
C ALA A 101 16.67 -8.17 -22.80
N ALA A 102 16.20 -8.81 -23.90
CA ALA A 102 16.69 -8.54 -25.25
C ALA A 102 16.42 -7.09 -25.70
N ASP A 103 15.29 -6.51 -25.26
CA ASP A 103 14.88 -5.15 -25.60
C ASP A 103 15.56 -4.07 -24.73
N LYS A 104 16.43 -4.46 -23.80
CA LYS A 104 17.10 -3.53 -22.90
C LYS A 104 18.60 -3.38 -23.22
N PRO A 105 19.20 -2.23 -22.91
CA PRO A 105 20.66 -2.06 -23.01
C PRO A 105 21.44 -3.17 -22.29
N LYS A 106 22.60 -3.54 -22.82
CA LYS A 106 23.43 -4.62 -22.24
C LYS A 106 23.87 -4.40 -20.79
N ASN A 107 23.89 -3.16 -20.33
CA ASN A 107 24.24 -2.77 -18.96
C ASN A 107 23.01 -2.45 -18.09
N ALA A 108 21.79 -2.67 -18.58
CA ALA A 108 20.58 -2.39 -17.82
C ALA A 108 20.44 -3.34 -16.63
N THR A 109 19.96 -2.80 -15.51
CA THR A 109 19.43 -3.60 -14.41
C THR A 109 18.03 -4.11 -14.80
N ILE A 110 17.79 -5.41 -14.65
CA ILE A 110 16.49 -6.05 -14.92
C ILE A 110 15.78 -6.23 -13.58
N VAL A 111 14.58 -5.67 -13.48
CA VAL A 111 13.71 -5.84 -12.31
C VAL A 111 12.40 -6.45 -12.79
N ALA A 112 12.07 -7.60 -12.24
CA ALA A 112 10.81 -8.29 -12.48
C ALA A 112 10.08 -8.49 -11.16
N ASN A 113 8.77 -8.33 -11.17
CA ASN A 113 7.88 -8.47 -10.01
C ASN A 113 6.72 -9.43 -10.33
N ASN A 114 5.86 -9.66 -9.37
CA ASN A 114 4.71 -10.56 -9.47
C ASN A 114 5.08 -12.03 -9.76
N TYR A 115 6.21 -12.52 -9.25
CA TYR A 115 6.53 -13.93 -9.35
C TYR A 115 5.70 -14.74 -8.34
N ILE A 116 4.90 -15.69 -8.81
CA ILE A 116 3.99 -16.49 -7.96
C ILE A 116 4.56 -17.91 -7.79
N ALA A 117 5.53 -18.06 -6.90
CA ALA A 117 6.26 -19.30 -6.71
C ALA A 117 5.36 -20.49 -6.35
N THR A 118 4.31 -20.28 -5.57
CA THR A 118 3.35 -21.30 -5.13
C THR A 118 2.45 -21.83 -6.24
N ALA A 119 2.25 -21.05 -7.32
CA ALA A 119 1.32 -21.36 -8.40
C ALA A 119 1.99 -21.81 -9.70
N ILE A 120 3.33 -21.84 -9.77
CA ILE A 120 4.05 -22.43 -10.91
C ILE A 120 4.40 -23.89 -10.66
N ALA A 121 4.56 -24.66 -11.75
CA ALA A 121 4.73 -26.13 -11.69
C ALA A 121 5.89 -26.60 -10.80
N GLU A 122 7.03 -25.90 -10.87
CA GLU A 122 8.25 -26.26 -10.11
C GLU A 122 8.25 -25.76 -8.67
N ARG A 123 7.30 -24.90 -8.28
CA ARG A 123 7.12 -24.34 -6.93
C ARG A 123 8.41 -23.77 -6.31
N ARG A 124 9.21 -23.08 -7.10
CA ARG A 124 10.46 -22.46 -6.68
C ARG A 124 10.74 -21.17 -7.42
N LEU A 125 11.57 -20.33 -6.86
CA LEU A 125 12.20 -19.22 -7.56
C LEU A 125 13.31 -19.72 -8.52
N PRO A 126 13.63 -18.95 -9.58
CA PRO A 126 14.83 -19.21 -10.39
C PRO A 126 16.08 -19.02 -9.52
N ASN A 127 17.11 -19.80 -9.77
CA ASN A 127 18.39 -19.64 -9.09
C ASN A 127 19.30 -18.63 -9.82
N ARG A 128 20.40 -18.28 -9.18
CA ARG A 128 21.41 -17.33 -9.67
C ARG A 128 21.95 -17.69 -11.06
N GLU A 129 22.25 -18.98 -11.28
CA GLU A 129 22.86 -19.46 -12.52
C GLU A 129 21.87 -19.42 -13.69
N GLU A 130 20.61 -19.71 -13.42
CA GLU A 130 19.51 -19.55 -14.37
C GLU A 130 19.37 -18.07 -14.78
N LEU A 131 19.34 -17.14 -13.82
CA LEU A 131 19.23 -15.71 -14.10
C LEU A 131 20.45 -15.17 -14.88
N ASP A 132 21.66 -15.60 -14.54
CA ASP A 132 22.88 -15.24 -15.26
C ASP A 132 22.81 -15.69 -16.72
N ALA A 133 22.38 -16.94 -16.97
CA ALA A 133 22.24 -17.50 -18.30
C ALA A 133 21.11 -16.85 -19.12
N TRP A 134 19.99 -16.53 -18.49
CA TRP A 134 18.83 -15.95 -19.17
C TRP A 134 19.01 -14.48 -19.52
N CYS A 135 19.69 -13.74 -18.68
CA CYS A 135 19.84 -12.28 -18.83
C CYS A 135 21.25 -11.84 -19.21
N GLY A 136 22.13 -12.78 -19.62
CA GLY A 136 23.48 -12.46 -20.13
C GLY A 136 24.39 -11.82 -19.07
N GLY A 137 24.35 -12.30 -17.82
CA GLY A 137 25.20 -11.86 -16.72
C GLY A 137 24.89 -10.44 -16.20
N ARG A 138 23.76 -9.84 -16.54
CA ARG A 138 23.32 -8.52 -16.05
C ARG A 138 22.86 -8.57 -14.59
N PRO A 139 22.82 -7.42 -13.88
CA PRO A 139 22.13 -7.33 -12.59
C PRO A 139 20.62 -7.62 -12.78
N VAL A 140 20.14 -8.66 -12.14
CA VAL A 140 18.72 -9.09 -12.18
C VAL A 140 18.20 -9.26 -10.76
N ALA A 141 17.00 -8.74 -10.51
CA ALA A 141 16.20 -9.02 -9.34
C ALA A 141 14.79 -9.45 -9.77
N VAL A 142 14.35 -10.60 -9.30
CA VAL A 142 13.00 -11.14 -9.48
C VAL A 142 12.35 -11.21 -8.11
N TYR A 143 11.29 -10.44 -7.90
CA TYR A 143 10.53 -10.41 -6.64
C TYR A 143 9.29 -11.30 -6.71
N THR A 144 9.01 -11.98 -5.61
CA THR A 144 7.70 -12.62 -5.42
C THR A 144 6.59 -11.59 -5.34
N ILE A 145 5.35 -12.03 -5.59
CA ILE A 145 4.17 -11.16 -5.57
C ILE A 145 3.96 -10.52 -4.18
N ASP A 146 4.30 -11.21 -3.12
CA ASP A 146 4.19 -10.74 -1.73
C ASP A 146 5.36 -9.84 -1.29
N GLY A 147 6.41 -9.71 -2.11
CA GLY A 147 7.57 -8.88 -1.80
C GLY A 147 8.56 -9.44 -0.78
N HIS A 148 8.26 -10.59 -0.13
CA HIS A 148 9.07 -11.18 0.95
C HIS A 148 10.10 -12.22 0.50
N ALA A 149 10.28 -12.38 -0.82
CA ALA A 149 11.36 -13.19 -1.37
C ALA A 149 11.86 -12.62 -2.70
N SER A 150 13.12 -12.89 -3.01
CA SER A 150 13.72 -12.51 -4.29
C SER A 150 14.72 -13.53 -4.81
N ALA A 151 14.87 -13.54 -6.14
CA ALA A 151 15.95 -14.26 -6.82
C ALA A 151 16.89 -13.24 -7.49
N LEU A 152 18.17 -13.33 -7.20
CA LEU A 152 19.20 -12.38 -7.60
C LEU A 152 20.26 -13.03 -8.47
N SER A 153 20.66 -12.37 -9.57
CA SER A 153 21.80 -12.78 -10.38
C SER A 153 23.13 -12.54 -9.67
N THR A 154 24.21 -13.16 -10.15
CA THR A 154 25.59 -12.93 -9.67
C THR A 154 25.95 -11.45 -9.65
N ALA A 155 25.61 -10.72 -10.70
CA ALA A 155 25.91 -9.30 -10.80
C ALA A 155 25.13 -8.46 -9.78
N MET A 156 23.87 -8.84 -9.47
CA MET A 156 23.08 -8.14 -8.47
C MET A 156 23.58 -8.44 -7.05
N LEU A 157 23.91 -9.70 -6.72
CA LEU A 157 24.51 -10.06 -5.42
C LEU A 157 25.76 -9.23 -5.14
N ARG A 158 26.69 -9.16 -6.11
CA ARG A 158 27.90 -8.32 -5.98
C ARG A 158 27.57 -6.85 -5.78
N LYS A 159 26.57 -6.35 -6.51
CA LYS A 159 26.16 -4.94 -6.44
C LYS A 159 25.64 -4.55 -5.05
N ILE A 160 25.02 -5.48 -4.34
CA ILE A 160 24.53 -5.28 -2.96
C ILE A 160 25.51 -5.76 -1.88
N GLY A 161 26.74 -6.15 -2.27
CA GLY A 161 27.80 -6.53 -1.32
C GLY A 161 27.67 -7.94 -0.76
N ILE A 162 27.01 -8.87 -1.46
CA ILE A 162 26.93 -10.29 -1.12
C ILE A 162 27.92 -11.06 -2.00
N ASP A 163 28.75 -11.94 -1.38
CA ASP A 163 29.60 -12.87 -2.13
C ASP A 163 28.74 -13.93 -2.81
N PRO A 164 28.76 -14.04 -4.14
CA PRO A 164 27.98 -15.05 -4.84
C PRO A 164 28.54 -16.47 -4.70
N ALA A 165 29.74 -16.66 -4.14
CA ALA A 165 30.34 -17.99 -3.98
C ALA A 165 29.48 -18.86 -3.04
N GLY A 166 29.00 -20.00 -3.55
CA GLY A 166 28.14 -20.91 -2.80
C GLY A 166 26.71 -20.40 -2.54
N HIS A 167 26.35 -19.20 -3.03
CA HIS A 167 25.02 -18.63 -2.85
C HIS A 167 24.09 -19.00 -4.02
N THR A 168 22.89 -19.49 -3.73
CA THR A 168 21.90 -19.85 -4.77
C THR A 168 21.31 -18.66 -5.50
N GLY A 169 21.40 -17.47 -4.93
CA GLY A 169 20.75 -16.25 -5.40
C GLY A 169 19.33 -16.07 -4.85
N VAL A 170 18.76 -17.07 -4.20
CA VAL A 170 17.41 -16.98 -3.62
C VAL A 170 17.51 -16.48 -2.17
N LEU A 171 16.76 -15.45 -1.86
CA LEU A 171 16.62 -14.85 -0.53
C LEU A 171 15.14 -14.92 -0.14
N MET A 172 14.83 -15.32 1.09
CA MET A 172 13.47 -15.50 1.60
C MET A 172 13.37 -15.03 3.05
N GLY A 173 12.22 -14.46 3.43
CA GLY A 173 11.94 -14.02 4.78
C GLY A 173 13.04 -13.09 5.33
N GLU A 174 13.47 -13.29 6.59
CA GLU A 174 14.48 -12.45 7.25
C GLU A 174 15.75 -12.21 6.42
N ALA A 175 16.20 -13.23 5.65
CA ALA A 175 17.38 -13.08 4.80
C ALA A 175 17.15 -12.09 3.63
N HIS A 176 15.93 -12.01 3.14
CA HIS A 176 15.50 -11.03 2.14
C HIS A 176 15.41 -9.63 2.78
N GLU A 177 14.71 -9.52 3.91
CA GLU A 177 14.49 -8.24 4.59
C GLU A 177 15.80 -7.54 5.00
N ARG A 178 16.79 -8.30 5.45
CA ARG A 178 18.12 -7.80 5.83
C ARG A 178 18.92 -7.14 4.69
N VAL A 179 18.49 -7.29 3.44
CA VAL A 179 19.17 -6.71 2.26
C VAL A 179 18.26 -5.82 1.42
N GLN A 180 17.00 -5.69 1.80
CA GLN A 180 15.96 -5.00 1.06
C GLN A 180 16.34 -3.53 0.74
N GLY A 181 16.91 -2.81 1.70
CA GLY A 181 17.33 -1.43 1.50
C GLY A 181 18.50 -1.31 0.51
N ARG A 182 19.53 -2.16 0.64
CA ARG A 182 20.65 -2.17 -0.31
C ARG A 182 20.22 -2.58 -1.72
N LEU A 183 19.25 -3.51 -1.81
CA LEU A 183 18.68 -3.93 -3.08
C LEU A 183 17.86 -2.79 -3.72
N THR A 184 17.03 -2.10 -2.93
CA THR A 184 16.29 -0.91 -3.36
C THR A 184 17.22 0.20 -3.83
N ASP A 185 18.29 0.52 -3.09
CA ASP A 185 19.29 1.50 -3.48
C ASP A 185 19.98 1.11 -4.79
N ALA A 186 20.35 -0.17 -4.95
CA ALA A 186 20.98 -0.68 -6.16
C ALA A 186 20.07 -0.58 -7.40
N ILE A 187 18.78 -0.83 -7.24
CA ILE A 187 17.77 -0.68 -8.30
C ILE A 187 17.60 0.81 -8.63
N ALA A 188 17.35 1.63 -7.62
CA ALA A 188 17.12 3.07 -7.78
C ALA A 188 18.30 3.80 -8.44
N ALA A 189 19.54 3.38 -8.15
CA ALA A 189 20.73 3.91 -8.80
C ALA A 189 20.78 3.67 -10.33
N SER A 190 19.95 2.75 -10.86
CA SER A 190 19.80 2.50 -12.30
C SER A 190 18.66 3.31 -12.94
N VAL A 191 17.87 4.02 -12.15
CA VAL A 191 16.68 4.76 -12.61
C VAL A 191 17.09 6.10 -13.20
N THR A 192 16.66 6.36 -14.43
CA THR A 192 16.92 7.64 -15.11
C THR A 192 15.85 8.69 -14.76
N PRO A 193 16.15 10.00 -14.89
CA PRO A 193 15.13 11.05 -14.73
C PRO A 193 13.89 10.85 -15.62
N GLN A 194 14.06 10.29 -16.82
CA GLN A 194 12.93 9.97 -17.70
C GLN A 194 12.04 8.84 -17.17
N VAL A 195 12.63 7.84 -16.53
CA VAL A 195 11.87 6.75 -15.87
C VAL A 195 11.11 7.31 -14.67
N LEU A 196 11.74 8.15 -13.85
CA LEU A 196 11.04 8.82 -12.73
C LEU A 196 9.90 9.70 -13.22
N ALA A 197 10.13 10.50 -14.28
CA ALA A 197 9.09 11.35 -14.86
C ALA A 197 7.86 10.54 -15.28
N ARG A 198 8.07 9.42 -15.98
CA ARG A 198 6.98 8.52 -16.39
C ARG A 198 6.30 7.85 -15.21
N GLY A 199 7.08 7.35 -14.25
CA GLY A 199 6.54 6.69 -13.07
C GLY A 199 5.69 7.64 -12.21
N ILE A 200 6.16 8.87 -11.99
CA ILE A 200 5.40 9.92 -11.29
C ILE A 200 4.10 10.25 -12.03
N ALA A 201 4.17 10.38 -13.35
CA ALA A 201 2.97 10.65 -14.16
C ALA A 201 1.96 9.51 -14.08
N ASN A 202 2.42 8.25 -14.21
CA ASN A 202 1.57 7.08 -14.08
C ASN A 202 0.92 7.00 -12.69
N PHE A 203 1.69 7.24 -11.63
CA PHE A 203 1.17 7.29 -10.26
C PHE A 203 0.05 8.33 -10.11
N HIS A 204 0.29 9.58 -10.55
CA HIS A 204 -0.73 10.63 -10.46
C HIS A 204 -1.96 10.34 -11.31
N ASN A 205 -1.77 9.81 -12.53
CA ASN A 205 -2.88 9.47 -13.41
C ASN A 205 -3.73 8.33 -12.83
N LYS A 206 -3.11 7.29 -12.24
CA LYS A 206 -3.82 6.23 -11.54
C LYS A 206 -4.57 6.77 -10.32
N CYS A 207 -3.93 7.60 -9.49
CA CYS A 207 -4.62 8.23 -8.36
C CYS A 207 -5.84 9.03 -8.81
N ALA A 208 -5.74 9.80 -9.89
CA ALA A 208 -6.87 10.56 -10.44
C ALA A 208 -7.94 9.64 -11.05
N GLU A 209 -7.54 8.56 -11.72
CA GLU A 209 -8.46 7.55 -12.29
C GLU A 209 -9.26 6.83 -11.22
N TYR A 210 -8.63 6.56 -10.07
CA TYR A 210 -9.26 5.82 -8.97
C TYR A 210 -9.85 6.71 -7.88
N GLY A 211 -9.73 8.03 -7.99
CA GLY A 211 -10.26 8.96 -6.98
C GLY A 211 -9.43 9.02 -5.69
N ILE A 212 -8.14 8.69 -5.73
CA ILE A 212 -7.24 8.71 -4.57
C ILE A 212 -6.62 10.10 -4.40
N SER A 213 -6.79 10.73 -3.23
CA SER A 213 -6.20 12.05 -2.92
C SER A 213 -5.04 11.99 -1.93
N CYS A 214 -4.86 10.87 -1.23
CA CYS A 214 -3.81 10.72 -0.24
C CYS A 214 -3.31 9.27 -0.18
N VAL A 215 -2.00 9.10 -0.01
CA VAL A 215 -1.40 7.80 0.25
C VAL A 215 -0.52 7.86 1.51
N ALA A 216 -0.48 6.78 2.28
CA ALA A 216 0.53 6.59 3.32
C ALA A 216 1.71 5.82 2.72
N ALA A 217 2.85 6.49 2.59
CA ALA A 217 4.07 5.94 2.04
C ALA A 217 4.93 5.33 3.14
N LEU A 218 5.21 4.05 3.03
CA LEU A 218 6.09 3.30 3.93
C LEU A 218 7.48 3.27 3.31
N GLU A 219 8.43 4.02 3.88
CA GLU A 219 9.71 4.28 3.23
C GLU A 219 10.89 4.16 4.19
N GLY A 220 11.97 3.59 3.69
CA GLY A 220 13.24 3.48 4.39
C GLY A 220 13.52 2.10 4.94
N ASN A 221 14.81 1.74 4.96
CA ASN A 221 15.29 0.48 5.51
C ASN A 221 16.56 0.72 6.33
N GLY A 222 16.68 0.02 7.45
CA GLY A 222 17.79 0.17 8.39
C GLY A 222 19.14 -0.27 7.82
N ASP A 223 19.14 -1.22 6.91
CA ASP A 223 20.33 -1.76 6.24
C ASP A 223 20.95 -0.82 5.18
N SER A 224 20.27 0.31 4.86
CA SER A 224 20.81 1.39 4.02
C SER A 224 21.22 2.60 4.89
N PRO A 225 22.50 2.74 5.30
CA PRO A 225 22.92 3.83 6.20
C PRO A 225 22.74 5.23 5.63
N GLN A 226 22.96 5.41 4.33
CA GLN A 226 22.81 6.69 3.64
C GLN A 226 21.38 6.95 3.18
N ASP A 227 20.68 5.91 2.83
CA ASP A 227 19.34 5.88 2.30
C ASP A 227 18.99 7.06 1.37
N PRO A 228 19.63 7.12 0.21
CA PRO A 228 19.39 8.18 -0.75
C PRO A 228 18.00 8.11 -1.35
N THR A 229 17.42 6.92 -1.39
CA THR A 229 16.11 6.62 -1.98
C THR A 229 14.97 7.23 -1.19
N THR A 230 14.93 7.04 0.12
CA THR A 230 13.94 7.70 1.00
C THR A 230 14.07 9.21 0.95
N LYS A 231 15.29 9.75 0.93
CA LYS A 231 15.50 11.21 0.79
C LYS A 231 14.98 11.73 -0.54
N LEU A 232 15.21 10.99 -1.63
CA LEU A 232 14.73 11.35 -2.96
C LEU A 232 13.20 11.35 -3.03
N ILE A 233 12.56 10.28 -2.60
CA ILE A 233 11.09 10.19 -2.66
C ILE A 233 10.43 11.21 -1.73
N LEU A 234 10.97 11.45 -0.53
CA LEU A 234 10.52 12.50 0.37
C LEU A 234 10.63 13.90 -0.27
N PHE A 235 11.73 14.17 -0.97
CA PHE A 235 11.92 15.43 -1.69
C PHE A 235 10.90 15.61 -2.81
N LEU A 236 10.65 14.58 -3.61
CA LEU A 236 9.71 14.61 -4.74
C LEU A 236 8.25 14.66 -4.28
N ALA A 237 7.86 13.75 -3.40
CA ALA A 237 6.47 13.56 -3.01
C ALA A 237 5.87 14.77 -2.26
N ARG A 238 6.70 15.57 -1.57
CA ARG A 238 6.25 16.85 -1.00
C ARG A 238 5.83 17.88 -2.05
N ARG A 239 5.95 17.58 -3.34
CA ARG A 239 5.57 18.44 -4.47
C ARG A 239 4.46 17.84 -5.33
N PHE A 240 3.99 16.65 -4.98
CA PHE A 240 2.93 15.95 -5.70
C PHE A 240 1.58 16.66 -5.57
N ASP A 241 0.68 16.42 -6.52
CA ASP A 241 -0.71 16.87 -6.41
C ASP A 241 -1.43 16.03 -5.35
N VAL A 242 -1.26 14.72 -5.38
CA VAL A 242 -1.71 13.78 -4.34
C VAL A 242 -0.92 14.01 -3.06
N ASP A 243 -1.58 13.98 -1.93
CA ASP A 243 -0.91 14.11 -0.64
C ASP A 243 -0.23 12.79 -0.23
N VAL A 244 0.95 12.90 0.39
CA VAL A 244 1.71 11.74 0.85
C VAL A 244 2.00 11.88 2.35
N ARG A 245 1.75 10.83 3.11
CA ARG A 245 2.06 10.72 4.54
C ARG A 245 3.11 9.66 4.73
N PHE A 246 4.29 10.04 5.24
CA PHE A 246 5.42 9.14 5.39
C PHE A 246 5.38 8.43 6.73
N TYR A 247 5.54 7.11 6.70
CA TYR A 247 5.90 6.26 7.81
C TYR A 247 7.33 5.79 7.57
N PHE A 248 8.28 6.26 8.41
CA PHE A 248 9.69 5.91 8.23
C PHE A 248 9.98 4.56 8.88
N GLN A 249 10.42 3.60 8.08
CA GLN A 249 10.57 2.20 8.48
C GLN A 249 11.81 1.90 9.34
N TYR A 250 12.40 2.93 9.97
CA TYR A 250 13.58 2.74 10.82
C TYR A 250 13.19 2.46 12.27
N MET A 251 13.76 1.41 12.88
CA MET A 251 13.77 1.25 14.34
C MET A 251 14.75 2.20 15.03
N ASP A 252 15.67 2.84 14.29
CA ASP A 252 16.44 3.99 14.77
C ASP A 252 15.54 5.24 14.83
N ILE A 253 14.98 5.47 16.02
CA ILE A 253 14.03 6.56 16.26
C ILE A 253 14.68 7.95 16.05
N ASP A 254 15.97 8.10 16.35
CA ASP A 254 16.67 9.37 16.14
C ASP A 254 16.82 9.71 14.65
N ARG A 255 16.97 8.68 13.81
CA ARG A 255 16.96 8.81 12.36
C ARG A 255 15.57 9.17 11.84
N ALA A 256 14.53 8.45 12.28
CA ALA A 256 13.15 8.73 11.93
C ALA A 256 12.74 10.16 12.34
N GLU A 257 13.17 10.63 13.53
CA GLU A 257 12.86 11.97 14.01
C GLU A 257 13.42 13.08 13.12
N LYS A 258 14.68 12.93 12.65
CA LYS A 258 15.30 13.91 11.72
C LYS A 258 14.50 14.06 10.42
N LEU A 259 13.92 12.98 9.91
CA LEU A 259 13.12 12.98 8.68
C LEU A 259 11.68 13.44 8.92
N SER A 260 11.13 13.23 10.13
CA SER A 260 9.74 13.57 10.47
C SER A 260 9.49 15.07 10.66
N ARG A 261 10.52 15.91 10.73
CA ARG A 261 10.39 17.38 10.95
C ARG A 261 9.51 18.11 9.92
N PHE A 262 9.23 17.49 8.77
CA PHE A 262 8.39 18.03 7.71
C PHE A 262 6.94 17.59 7.80
N GLN A 263 6.61 16.70 8.73
CA GLN A 263 5.29 16.16 8.93
C GLN A 263 4.57 16.87 10.08
N LYS A 264 3.25 16.97 9.95
CA LYS A 264 2.37 17.44 11.05
C LYS A 264 2.38 16.46 12.22
N HIS A 265 2.31 15.17 11.91
CA HIS A 265 2.36 14.08 12.86
C HIS A 265 3.61 13.24 12.61
N LYS A 266 4.38 12.93 13.65
CA LYS A 266 5.50 12.01 13.55
C LYS A 266 4.98 10.59 13.37
N ARG A 267 5.45 9.90 12.33
CA ARG A 267 5.03 8.55 11.99
C ARG A 267 6.23 7.66 11.74
N VAL A 268 6.21 6.45 12.27
CA VAL A 268 7.28 5.46 12.12
C VAL A 268 6.70 4.07 11.90
N GLY A 269 7.43 3.23 11.16
CA GLY A 269 7.06 1.85 10.94
C GLY A 269 6.40 1.59 9.60
N GLY A 270 5.53 0.63 9.57
CA GLY A 270 4.94 0.03 8.38
C GLY A 270 5.53 -1.36 8.17
N CYS A 271 6.52 -1.46 7.32
CA CYS A 271 7.33 -2.65 7.02
C CYS A 271 8.80 -2.40 7.35
N GLY A 272 9.73 -3.07 6.64
CA GLY A 272 11.17 -2.92 6.84
C GLY A 272 11.61 -3.34 8.23
N ASP A 273 12.31 -2.47 8.97
CA ASP A 273 12.75 -2.80 10.33
C ASP A 273 11.58 -3.09 11.30
N TRP A 274 10.34 -2.68 10.97
CA TRP A 274 9.14 -2.87 11.79
C TRP A 274 8.31 -4.08 11.37
N GLU A 275 8.91 -5.04 10.72
CA GLU A 275 8.28 -6.32 10.42
C GLU A 275 8.49 -7.29 11.59
N MET A 276 7.37 -7.76 12.17
CA MET A 276 7.43 -8.76 13.23
C MET A 276 7.61 -10.16 12.68
N ASP A 277 7.16 -10.41 11.46
CA ASP A 277 7.30 -11.64 10.67
C ASP A 277 7.24 -11.30 9.18
N GLY A 278 7.22 -12.30 8.31
CA GLY A 278 7.03 -12.11 6.88
C GLY A 278 5.63 -12.54 6.41
N ALA A 279 5.52 -12.97 5.15
CA ALA A 279 4.25 -13.32 4.52
C ALA A 279 3.92 -14.83 4.59
N SER A 280 2.63 -15.14 4.52
CA SER A 280 2.13 -16.52 4.48
C SER A 280 2.60 -17.26 3.22
N GLY A 281 2.55 -16.63 2.05
CA GLY A 281 2.99 -17.21 0.77
C GLY A 281 4.48 -17.50 0.70
N ALA A 282 5.31 -16.73 1.42
CA ALA A 282 6.75 -16.97 1.55
C ALA A 282 7.10 -17.97 2.68
N HIS A 283 6.12 -18.57 3.37
CA HIS A 283 6.30 -19.44 4.54
C HIS A 283 7.10 -18.79 5.67
N SER A 284 6.99 -17.49 5.81
CA SER A 284 7.71 -16.66 6.79
C SER A 284 6.79 -15.94 7.79
N ALA A 285 5.47 -16.04 7.65
CA ALA A 285 4.52 -15.61 8.67
C ALA A 285 4.59 -16.53 9.91
N ALA A 286 4.63 -15.93 11.11
CA ALA A 286 4.83 -16.64 12.36
C ALA A 286 3.52 -17.19 12.93
N PHE A 287 3.23 -18.44 12.62
CA PHE A 287 2.04 -19.15 13.09
C PHE A 287 2.33 -20.02 14.33
N SER A 288 1.32 -20.16 15.18
CA SER A 288 1.33 -21.12 16.30
C SER A 288 1.22 -22.57 15.85
N LEU A 289 0.80 -22.80 14.60
CA LEU A 289 0.70 -24.11 13.96
C LEU A 289 1.69 -24.19 12.79
N PRO A 290 2.23 -25.38 12.48
CA PRO A 290 3.13 -25.54 11.35
C PRO A 290 2.38 -25.38 10.02
N TYR A 291 3.08 -24.91 9.00
CA TYR A 291 2.60 -24.95 7.61
C TYR A 291 2.30 -26.38 7.19
N ARG A 292 1.16 -26.58 6.53
CA ARG A 292 0.64 -27.91 6.18
C ARG A 292 1.56 -28.69 5.25
N ASP A 293 2.14 -28.02 4.27
CA ASP A 293 2.97 -28.63 3.22
C ASP A 293 4.41 -28.93 3.68
N THR A 294 4.96 -28.12 4.59
CA THR A 294 6.35 -28.28 5.05
C THR A 294 6.46 -28.90 6.44
N GLY A 295 5.40 -28.86 7.24
CA GLY A 295 5.42 -29.28 8.65
C GLY A 295 6.30 -28.39 9.54
N LYS A 296 6.68 -27.18 9.09
CA LYS A 296 7.56 -26.24 9.80
C LYS A 296 6.81 -24.99 10.22
N THR A 297 7.29 -24.33 11.27
CA THR A 297 6.85 -22.98 11.68
C THR A 297 7.90 -21.95 11.30
N ALA A 298 7.48 -20.68 11.14
CA ALA A 298 8.39 -19.55 11.02
C ALA A 298 8.51 -18.82 12.36
N PRO A 299 9.68 -18.25 12.71
CA PRO A 299 9.84 -17.43 13.92
C PRO A 299 9.36 -16.01 13.68
N CYS A 300 9.02 -15.30 14.77
CA CYS A 300 9.01 -13.84 14.73
C CYS A 300 10.46 -13.32 14.62
N TYR A 301 10.67 -12.20 13.93
CA TYR A 301 12.00 -11.66 13.64
C TYR A 301 12.70 -11.06 14.86
N TYR A 302 11.94 -10.62 15.86
CA TYR A 302 12.49 -9.99 17.09
C TYR A 302 11.94 -10.66 18.35
N PRO A 303 12.73 -10.76 19.44
CA PRO A 303 12.24 -11.17 20.74
C PRO A 303 11.32 -10.09 21.33
N GLN A 304 10.40 -10.47 22.24
CA GLN A 304 9.39 -9.57 22.81
C GLN A 304 10.02 -8.35 23.49
N GLU A 305 11.09 -8.55 24.23
CA GLU A 305 11.76 -7.47 25.01
C GLU A 305 12.33 -6.38 24.07
N GLU A 306 12.81 -6.78 22.90
CA GLU A 306 13.32 -5.83 21.90
C GLU A 306 12.19 -5.02 21.30
N VAL A 307 11.08 -5.67 20.91
CA VAL A 307 9.88 -5.00 20.38
C VAL A 307 9.33 -4.01 21.41
N ASP A 308 9.21 -4.43 22.69
CA ASP A 308 8.75 -3.58 23.79
C ASP A 308 9.63 -2.33 23.92
N ALA A 309 10.95 -2.51 23.92
CA ALA A 309 11.89 -1.39 24.08
C ALA A 309 11.78 -0.39 22.92
N LYS A 310 11.66 -0.87 21.66
CA LYS A 310 11.52 -0.03 20.46
C LYS A 310 10.19 0.71 20.43
N VAL A 311 9.10 -0.01 20.71
CA VAL A 311 7.74 0.56 20.77
C VAL A 311 7.67 1.66 21.83
N LEU A 312 8.14 1.40 23.05
CA LEU A 312 8.14 2.40 24.13
C LEU A 312 9.04 3.61 23.83
N ARG A 313 10.15 3.41 23.14
CA ARG A 313 11.01 4.52 22.70
C ARG A 313 10.30 5.40 21.67
N ALA A 314 9.65 4.80 20.67
CA ALA A 314 8.91 5.53 19.65
C ALA A 314 7.70 6.28 20.25
N ASP A 315 6.95 5.65 21.14
CA ASP A 315 5.82 6.26 21.84
C ASP A 315 6.24 7.48 22.67
N ARG A 316 7.32 7.37 23.46
CA ARG A 316 7.89 8.50 24.23
C ARG A 316 8.39 9.65 23.36
N ALA A 317 8.84 9.36 22.15
CA ALA A 317 9.24 10.37 21.17
C ALA A 317 8.06 11.02 20.42
N GLY A 318 6.82 10.60 20.74
CA GLY A 318 5.58 11.13 20.16
C GLY A 318 5.27 10.63 18.75
N PHE A 319 5.74 9.43 18.41
CA PHE A 319 5.43 8.82 17.13
C PHE A 319 4.13 8.03 17.17
N GLN A 320 3.35 8.14 16.09
CA GLN A 320 2.42 7.09 15.74
C GLN A 320 3.23 5.91 15.17
N ILE A 321 2.95 4.72 15.67
CA ILE A 321 3.65 3.49 15.29
C ILE A 321 2.74 2.69 14.36
N ALA A 322 3.28 2.23 13.23
CA ALA A 322 2.72 1.23 12.35
C ALA A 322 3.63 0.00 12.38
N CYS A 323 3.07 -1.21 12.33
CA CYS A 323 3.88 -2.41 12.43
C CYS A 323 3.28 -3.55 11.61
N HIS A 324 4.09 -4.11 10.71
CA HIS A 324 3.73 -5.29 9.95
C HIS A 324 3.66 -6.52 10.86
N ALA A 325 2.52 -7.20 10.82
CA ALA A 325 2.32 -8.47 11.50
C ALA A 325 1.22 -9.29 10.80
N ILE A 326 1.56 -10.43 10.27
CA ILE A 326 0.68 -11.30 9.50
C ILE A 326 0.26 -12.52 10.31
N GLY A 327 1.20 -13.30 10.81
CA GLY A 327 0.93 -14.49 11.61
C GLY A 327 0.42 -14.16 13.01
N ASN A 328 -0.39 -15.04 13.57
CA ASN A 328 -1.01 -14.81 14.88
C ASN A 328 0.01 -14.56 16.00
N LEU A 329 1.19 -15.20 15.97
CA LEU A 329 2.23 -14.95 16.99
C LEU A 329 2.87 -13.57 16.85
N ALA A 330 3.04 -13.07 15.63
CA ALA A 330 3.54 -11.73 15.36
C ALA A 330 2.53 -10.66 15.78
N ILE A 331 1.24 -10.87 15.47
CA ILE A 331 0.16 -9.99 15.89
C ILE A 331 0.06 -9.92 17.41
N ASP A 332 0.05 -11.08 18.09
CA ASP A 332 0.00 -11.13 19.56
C ASP A 332 1.20 -10.39 20.17
N ARG A 333 2.40 -10.49 19.56
CA ARG A 333 3.62 -9.83 20.02
C ARG A 333 3.54 -8.32 19.92
N ILE A 334 3.13 -7.79 18.77
CA ILE A 334 3.01 -6.33 18.60
C ILE A 334 1.85 -5.75 19.41
N VAL A 335 0.71 -6.43 19.50
CA VAL A 335 -0.42 -6.01 20.34
C VAL A 335 0.00 -5.92 21.81
N SER A 336 0.77 -6.92 22.30
CA SER A 336 1.35 -6.89 23.64
C SER A 336 2.28 -5.69 23.87
N ALA A 337 3.15 -5.38 22.91
CA ALA A 337 4.07 -4.25 23.01
C ALA A 337 3.35 -2.90 22.97
N LEU A 338 2.43 -2.71 22.02
CA LEU A 338 1.60 -1.51 21.92
C LEU A 338 0.74 -1.31 23.17
N GLY A 339 0.30 -2.41 23.82
CA GLY A 339 -0.44 -2.38 25.08
C GLY A 339 0.29 -1.70 26.24
N LYS A 340 1.61 -1.49 26.13
CA LYS A 340 2.47 -0.82 27.12
C LYS A 340 2.64 0.67 26.87
N THR A 341 2.19 1.20 25.72
CA THR A 341 2.27 2.62 25.37
C THR A 341 1.35 3.47 26.25
N GLN A 342 1.69 4.74 26.41
CA GLN A 342 0.99 5.68 27.30
C GLN A 342 0.53 6.96 26.62
N SER A 343 0.93 7.22 25.39
CA SER A 343 0.60 8.46 24.67
C SER A 343 -0.89 8.63 24.33
N GLY A 344 -1.67 7.55 24.34
CA GLY A 344 -3.05 7.54 23.85
C GLY A 344 -3.17 7.73 22.34
N THR A 345 -2.06 7.71 21.62
CA THR A 345 -2.04 7.78 20.15
C THR A 345 -2.66 6.52 19.56
N MET A 346 -3.53 6.67 18.57
CA MET A 346 -4.00 5.54 17.77
C MET A 346 -2.83 4.99 16.96
N HIS A 347 -2.19 3.94 17.49
CA HIS A 347 -1.21 3.15 16.73
C HIS A 347 -1.91 2.25 15.73
N ARG A 348 -1.17 1.64 14.80
CA ARG A 348 -1.76 0.84 13.74
C ARG A 348 -0.98 -0.46 13.53
N ILE A 349 -1.69 -1.49 13.10
CA ILE A 349 -1.15 -2.80 12.74
C ILE A 349 -1.41 -2.99 11.26
N GLU A 350 -0.33 -3.24 10.52
CA GLU A 350 -0.38 -3.49 9.08
C GLU A 350 -0.69 -4.97 8.85
N HIS A 351 -1.47 -5.26 7.83
CA HIS A 351 -1.98 -6.57 7.44
C HIS A 351 -2.93 -7.16 8.49
N CYS A 352 -2.44 -7.57 9.65
CA CYS A 352 -3.23 -8.14 10.75
C CYS A 352 -4.10 -9.32 10.29
N GLU A 353 -3.55 -10.18 9.40
CA GLU A 353 -4.33 -11.09 8.57
C GLU A 353 -4.89 -12.28 9.37
N PHE A 354 -4.07 -12.88 10.25
CA PHE A 354 -4.47 -14.08 10.99
C PHE A 354 -4.59 -13.84 12.50
N ALA A 355 -5.29 -12.76 12.89
CA ALA A 355 -5.40 -12.36 14.28
C ALA A 355 -6.16 -13.39 15.14
N SER A 356 -5.69 -13.59 16.37
CA SER A 356 -6.44 -14.33 17.39
C SER A 356 -7.64 -13.51 17.90
N ASP A 357 -8.69 -14.17 18.41
CA ASP A 357 -9.83 -13.45 19.00
C ASP A 357 -9.39 -12.54 20.17
N ALA A 358 -8.42 -13.00 20.96
CA ALA A 358 -7.85 -12.23 22.06
C ALA A 358 -7.11 -10.98 21.55
N ALA A 359 -6.37 -11.09 20.44
CA ALA A 359 -5.73 -9.93 19.82
C ALA A 359 -6.77 -8.93 19.29
N ILE A 360 -7.82 -9.42 18.62
CA ILE A 360 -8.91 -8.58 18.11
C ILE A 360 -9.60 -7.83 19.27
N ASP A 361 -9.88 -8.51 20.39
CA ASP A 361 -10.46 -7.88 21.59
C ASP A 361 -9.55 -6.79 22.17
N GLU A 362 -8.24 -7.03 22.25
CA GLU A 362 -7.29 -6.06 22.74
C GLU A 362 -7.13 -4.86 21.80
N ILE A 363 -7.09 -5.09 20.47
CA ILE A 363 -7.09 -4.05 19.44
C ILE A 363 -8.31 -3.14 19.60
N ALA A 364 -9.50 -3.74 19.74
CA ALA A 364 -10.76 -3.00 19.95
C ALA A 364 -10.70 -2.19 21.25
N ARG A 365 -10.32 -2.82 22.36
CA ARG A 365 -10.23 -2.20 23.68
C ARG A 365 -9.27 -1.01 23.73
N ARG A 366 -8.17 -1.06 22.96
CA ARG A 366 -7.14 -0.02 22.89
C ARG A 366 -7.43 1.03 21.82
N GLY A 367 -8.34 0.75 20.89
CA GLY A 367 -8.66 1.65 19.79
C GLY A 367 -7.54 1.78 18.77
N TYR A 368 -6.79 0.70 18.50
CA TYR A 368 -5.78 0.69 17.44
C TYR A 368 -6.43 0.61 16.07
N GLY A 369 -5.74 1.15 15.03
CA GLY A 369 -6.12 0.98 13.64
C GLY A 369 -5.57 -0.33 13.06
N VAL A 370 -6.27 -0.89 12.10
CA VAL A 370 -5.82 -2.04 11.30
C VAL A 370 -5.82 -1.65 9.83
N PHE A 371 -4.76 -1.98 9.09
CA PHE A 371 -4.65 -1.72 7.65
C PHE A 371 -4.50 -3.03 6.89
N ALA A 372 -5.60 -3.56 6.37
CA ALA A 372 -5.69 -4.85 5.71
C ALA A 372 -5.65 -4.74 4.19
N GLN A 373 -5.29 -5.86 3.52
CA GLN A 373 -5.27 -5.99 2.06
C GLN A 373 -6.18 -7.16 1.62
N PRO A 374 -7.50 -6.99 1.69
CA PRO A 374 -8.45 -8.07 1.45
C PRO A 374 -8.41 -8.64 0.02
N GLY A 375 -7.84 -7.92 -0.92
CA GLY A 375 -7.63 -8.39 -2.29
C GLY A 375 -6.74 -9.62 -2.40
N TYR A 376 -5.77 -9.82 -1.48
CA TYR A 376 -4.92 -11.02 -1.49
C TYR A 376 -5.71 -12.29 -1.26
N SER A 377 -6.45 -12.33 -0.16
CA SER A 377 -7.24 -13.49 0.20
C SER A 377 -8.34 -13.76 -0.83
N TRP A 378 -8.95 -12.72 -1.40
CA TRP A 378 -9.92 -12.86 -2.49
C TRP A 378 -9.32 -13.47 -3.75
N ILE A 379 -8.13 -13.01 -4.17
CA ILE A 379 -7.40 -13.58 -5.33
C ILE A 379 -7.07 -15.05 -5.06
N ASP A 380 -6.61 -15.37 -3.86
CA ASP A 380 -6.31 -16.77 -3.50
C ASP A 380 -7.56 -17.65 -3.56
N LYS A 381 -8.66 -17.23 -2.92
CA LYS A 381 -9.92 -17.96 -2.92
C LYS A 381 -10.47 -18.18 -4.31
N ARG A 382 -10.35 -17.18 -5.19
CA ARG A 382 -10.99 -17.21 -6.52
C ARG A 382 -10.16 -17.88 -7.58
N PHE A 383 -8.83 -17.78 -7.51
CA PHE A 383 -7.95 -18.15 -8.61
C PHE A 383 -6.80 -19.07 -8.23
N LEU A 384 -6.14 -18.85 -7.09
CA LEU A 384 -4.90 -19.55 -6.79
C LEU A 384 -5.10 -20.82 -5.97
N HIS A 385 -6.04 -20.81 -5.03
CA HIS A 385 -6.32 -21.92 -4.10
C HIS A 385 -5.07 -22.43 -3.38
N THR A 386 -4.14 -21.51 -3.05
CA THR A 386 -2.87 -21.87 -2.44
C THR A 386 -2.95 -21.92 -0.92
N TYR A 387 -3.81 -21.11 -0.29
CA TYR A 387 -4.00 -21.10 1.17
C TYR A 387 -4.36 -22.50 1.69
N GLU A 388 -5.29 -23.18 1.05
CA GLU A 388 -5.71 -24.54 1.41
C GLU A 388 -4.59 -25.58 1.27
N GLN A 389 -3.55 -25.29 0.49
CA GLN A 389 -2.41 -26.19 0.26
C GLN A 389 -1.36 -26.08 1.37
N TYR A 390 -1.10 -24.86 1.88
CA TYR A 390 -0.01 -24.64 2.83
C TYR A 390 -0.46 -24.13 4.21
N LEU A 391 -1.66 -23.58 4.37
CA LEU A 391 -2.16 -23.14 5.68
C LEU A 391 -3.01 -24.22 6.36
N PRO A 392 -2.90 -24.37 7.70
CA PRO A 392 -3.87 -25.12 8.50
C PRO A 392 -5.27 -24.48 8.44
N ASP A 393 -6.33 -25.29 8.54
CA ASP A 393 -7.71 -24.79 8.50
C ASP A 393 -8.01 -23.79 9.61
N GLU A 394 -7.40 -23.99 10.80
CA GLU A 394 -7.53 -23.06 11.92
C GLU A 394 -6.91 -21.67 11.63
N MET A 395 -5.90 -21.59 10.77
CA MET A 395 -5.35 -20.30 10.33
C MET A 395 -6.26 -19.66 9.29
N ILE A 396 -6.77 -20.43 8.33
CA ILE A 396 -7.74 -19.94 7.33
C ILE A 396 -9.00 -19.38 8.02
N ALA A 397 -9.47 -20.04 9.08
CA ALA A 397 -10.61 -19.58 9.87
C ALA A 397 -10.34 -18.25 10.63
N ARG A 398 -9.08 -17.79 10.72
CA ARG A 398 -8.71 -16.51 11.31
C ARG A 398 -8.73 -15.35 10.31
N LEU A 399 -8.96 -15.59 9.03
CA LEU A 399 -9.22 -14.53 8.06
C LEU A 399 -10.55 -13.86 8.40
N LYS A 400 -10.50 -12.67 9.00
CA LYS A 400 -11.64 -11.93 9.52
C LYS A 400 -11.64 -10.51 8.99
N PHE A 401 -12.84 -9.97 8.71
CA PHE A 401 -13.03 -8.59 8.34
C PHE A 401 -14.29 -7.99 8.98
N ARG A 402 -15.46 -8.63 8.81
CA ARG A 402 -16.73 -8.27 9.49
C ARG A 402 -16.55 -8.21 11.00
N SER A 403 -15.87 -9.19 11.58
CA SER A 403 -15.58 -9.25 13.00
C SER A 403 -14.86 -8.02 13.53
N PHE A 404 -13.93 -7.41 12.75
CA PHE A 404 -13.30 -6.15 13.13
C PHE A 404 -14.30 -4.99 13.11
N VAL A 405 -15.15 -4.90 12.09
CA VAL A 405 -16.18 -3.86 11.97
C VAL A 405 -17.16 -3.94 13.13
N GLU A 406 -17.66 -5.12 13.48
CA GLU A 406 -18.63 -5.34 14.56
C GLU A 406 -18.07 -5.00 15.94
N LYS A 407 -16.77 -5.18 16.15
CA LYS A 407 -16.08 -4.75 17.38
C LYS A 407 -15.73 -3.25 17.40
N GLY A 408 -16.12 -2.49 16.37
CA GLY A 408 -15.86 -1.05 16.27
C GLY A 408 -14.39 -0.68 16.05
N ILE A 409 -13.57 -1.64 15.59
CA ILE A 409 -12.17 -1.39 15.23
C ILE A 409 -12.12 -0.47 14.02
N CYS A 410 -11.20 0.49 14.05
CA CYS A 410 -10.91 1.34 12.90
C CYS A 410 -10.15 0.54 11.85
N ILE A 411 -10.89 -0.36 11.13
CA ILE A 411 -10.30 -1.12 10.04
C ILE A 411 -10.27 -0.29 8.76
N CYS A 412 -9.13 -0.29 8.10
CA CYS A 412 -8.82 0.38 6.85
C CYS A 412 -8.42 -0.67 5.82
N ALA A 413 -8.65 -0.37 4.56
CA ALA A 413 -8.10 -1.15 3.46
C ALA A 413 -7.00 -0.37 2.75
N SER A 414 -6.12 -1.10 2.07
CA SER A 414 -4.99 -0.55 1.34
C SER A 414 -4.54 -1.52 0.25
N THR A 415 -3.74 -1.04 -0.69
CA THR A 415 -3.29 -1.87 -1.83
C THR A 415 -1.96 -2.55 -1.57
N ASP A 416 -1.14 -2.01 -0.68
CA ASP A 416 0.25 -2.43 -0.54
C ASP A 416 1.03 -2.31 -1.86
N SER A 417 0.67 -1.30 -2.67
CA SER A 417 1.30 -1.12 -3.99
C SER A 417 2.82 -0.94 -3.86
N PRO A 418 3.63 -1.63 -4.67
CA PRO A 418 3.30 -2.33 -5.92
C PRO A 418 3.03 -3.83 -5.78
N VAL A 419 2.85 -4.35 -4.56
CA VAL A 419 2.51 -5.78 -4.33
C VAL A 419 1.17 -6.10 -5.02
N GLN A 420 0.18 -5.24 -4.86
CA GLN A 420 -0.99 -5.19 -5.75
C GLN A 420 -1.03 -3.85 -6.50
N ASP A 421 -1.82 -3.80 -7.56
CA ASP A 421 -2.03 -2.53 -8.27
C ASP A 421 -2.71 -1.51 -7.34
N LEU A 422 -2.47 -0.23 -7.59
CA LEU A 422 -3.07 0.90 -6.86
C LEU A 422 -4.58 1.01 -7.22
N ASP A 423 -5.32 -0.10 -7.12
CA ASP A 423 -6.75 -0.20 -7.42
C ASP A 423 -7.58 -0.48 -6.15
N PRO A 424 -8.21 0.54 -5.53
CA PRO A 424 -9.01 0.38 -4.34
C PRO A 424 -10.30 -0.41 -4.58
N TYR A 425 -10.81 -0.44 -5.82
CA TYR A 425 -12.05 -1.13 -6.14
C TYR A 425 -11.87 -2.65 -6.18
N GLN A 426 -10.68 -3.12 -6.51
CA GLN A 426 -10.32 -4.52 -6.35
C GLN A 426 -10.28 -4.93 -4.85
N GLN A 427 -9.79 -4.04 -3.99
CA GLN A 427 -9.83 -4.27 -2.55
C GLN A 427 -11.27 -4.25 -2.01
N MET A 428 -12.11 -3.32 -2.49
CA MET A 428 -13.53 -3.28 -2.13
C MET A 428 -14.26 -4.54 -2.58
N LEU A 429 -13.96 -5.10 -3.75
CA LEU A 429 -14.44 -6.39 -4.17
C LEU A 429 -14.04 -7.48 -3.17
N GLY A 430 -12.76 -7.53 -2.76
CA GLY A 430 -12.25 -8.47 -1.77
C GLY A 430 -12.91 -8.35 -0.39
N MET A 431 -13.38 -7.16 -0.02
CA MET A 431 -14.14 -6.93 1.22
C MET A 431 -15.60 -7.38 1.12
N THR A 432 -16.24 -7.11 -0.02
CA THR A 432 -17.67 -7.42 -0.24
C THR A 432 -17.90 -8.89 -0.64
N GLN A 433 -16.85 -9.59 -1.05
CA GLN A 433 -16.77 -11.04 -1.29
C GLN A 433 -15.57 -11.61 -0.53
N PHE A 434 -15.55 -11.50 0.79
CA PHE A 434 -14.38 -11.89 1.58
C PHE A 434 -14.11 -13.40 1.50
N TYR A 435 -12.89 -13.83 1.85
CA TYR A 435 -12.47 -15.24 1.80
C TYR A 435 -13.43 -16.15 2.57
N ASN A 436 -13.72 -15.80 3.82
CA ASN A 436 -14.80 -16.39 4.61
C ASN A 436 -16.06 -15.54 4.38
N GLU A 437 -17.07 -16.07 3.72
CA GLU A 437 -18.23 -15.30 3.22
C GLU A 437 -18.98 -14.54 4.33
N GLU A 438 -19.06 -15.11 5.54
CA GLU A 438 -19.65 -14.48 6.72
C GLU A 438 -18.89 -13.24 7.20
N GLU A 439 -17.64 -13.09 6.81
CA GLU A 439 -16.80 -11.93 7.12
C GLU A 439 -16.88 -10.82 6.05
N SER A 440 -17.76 -10.96 5.06
CA SER A 440 -17.99 -9.93 4.03
C SER A 440 -18.71 -8.70 4.62
N VAL A 441 -18.42 -7.53 4.05
CA VAL A 441 -19.01 -6.25 4.48
C VAL A 441 -19.82 -5.61 3.35
N THR A 442 -20.63 -4.61 3.68
CA THR A 442 -21.43 -3.87 2.69
C THR A 442 -20.55 -2.96 1.83
N PRO A 443 -21.03 -2.52 0.64
CA PRO A 443 -20.29 -1.55 -0.19
C PRO A 443 -19.98 -0.24 0.55
N PHE A 444 -20.88 0.26 1.39
CA PHE A 444 -20.65 1.46 2.18
C PHE A 444 -19.57 1.26 3.25
N GLU A 445 -19.59 0.14 3.96
CA GLU A 445 -18.54 -0.22 4.93
C GLU A 445 -17.18 -0.35 4.25
N ALA A 446 -17.13 -1.02 3.08
CA ALA A 446 -15.92 -1.13 2.25
C ALA A 446 -15.41 0.25 1.80
N PHE A 447 -16.30 1.15 1.39
CA PHE A 447 -15.96 2.52 1.03
C PHE A 447 -15.39 3.30 2.24
N ARG A 448 -15.96 3.14 3.43
CA ARG A 448 -15.42 3.77 4.64
C ARG A 448 -14.03 3.30 5.01
N CYS A 449 -13.66 2.06 4.67
CA CYS A 449 -12.30 1.54 4.84
C CYS A 449 -11.27 2.23 3.95
N TYR A 450 -11.71 3.01 2.95
CA TYR A 450 -10.86 3.85 2.09
C TYR A 450 -11.07 5.35 2.29
N THR A 451 -11.95 5.79 3.18
CA THR A 451 -12.28 7.21 3.36
C THR A 451 -12.16 7.65 4.81
N ALA A 452 -13.23 7.60 5.58
CA ALA A 452 -13.28 8.08 6.96
C ALA A 452 -12.33 7.31 7.90
N ASN A 453 -12.24 5.98 7.74
CA ASN A 453 -11.41 5.16 8.61
C ASN A 453 -9.90 5.45 8.44
N PRO A 454 -9.29 5.38 7.23
CA PRO A 454 -7.88 5.73 7.08
C PRO A 454 -7.60 7.19 7.43
N ALA A 455 -8.50 8.14 7.15
CA ALA A 455 -8.33 9.52 7.60
C ALA A 455 -8.18 9.59 9.14
N LYS A 456 -9.08 8.91 9.88
CA LYS A 456 -9.02 8.82 11.34
C LYS A 456 -7.75 8.12 11.80
N ALA A 457 -7.43 6.96 11.20
CA ALA A 457 -6.26 6.16 11.60
C ALA A 457 -4.91 6.83 11.26
N MET A 458 -4.87 7.73 10.29
CA MET A 458 -3.70 8.58 9.99
C MET A 458 -3.67 9.90 10.77
N LEU A 459 -4.57 10.07 11.77
CA LEU A 459 -4.70 11.28 12.62
C LEU A 459 -5.12 12.54 11.83
N GLU A 460 -5.90 12.38 10.76
CA GLU A 460 -6.39 13.46 9.89
C GLU A 460 -7.92 13.44 9.70
N GLY A 461 -8.67 12.75 10.57
CA GLY A 461 -10.12 12.59 10.45
C GLY A 461 -10.92 13.89 10.51
N GLU A 462 -10.36 14.98 11.07
CA GLU A 462 -10.97 16.32 11.07
C GLU A 462 -10.68 17.10 9.79
N GLU A 463 -9.78 16.61 8.93
CA GLU A 463 -9.33 17.34 7.74
C GLU A 463 -9.85 16.74 6.44
N ARG A 464 -10.07 15.41 6.42
CA ARG A 464 -10.41 14.64 5.21
C ARG A 464 -11.19 13.36 5.50
N GLY A 465 -11.55 12.62 4.45
CA GLY A 465 -12.25 11.34 4.52
C GLY A 465 -13.77 11.45 4.47
N MET A 466 -14.31 12.66 4.58
CA MET A 466 -15.73 12.98 4.41
C MET A 466 -15.89 14.32 3.70
N LEU A 467 -17.09 14.62 3.19
CA LEU A 467 -17.42 15.91 2.59
C LEU A 467 -18.29 16.72 3.57
N LEU A 468 -17.62 17.32 4.57
CA LEU A 468 -18.28 18.12 5.61
C LEU A 468 -17.65 19.53 5.70
N PRO A 469 -18.40 20.54 6.18
CA PRO A 469 -17.86 21.89 6.38
C PRO A 469 -16.58 21.89 7.22
N GLY A 470 -15.56 22.62 6.76
CA GLY A 470 -14.22 22.69 7.36
C GLY A 470 -13.21 21.68 6.79
N MET A 471 -13.68 20.59 6.19
CA MET A 471 -12.83 19.59 5.56
C MET A 471 -12.33 20.00 4.18
N ARG A 472 -11.34 19.30 3.68
CA ARG A 472 -10.80 19.48 2.32
C ARG A 472 -11.84 19.12 1.27
N ALA A 473 -11.87 19.88 0.20
CA ALA A 473 -12.70 19.61 -0.96
C ALA A 473 -12.00 18.64 -1.92
N ASP A 474 -11.61 17.47 -1.41
CA ASP A 474 -11.06 16.35 -2.20
C ASP A 474 -12.21 15.37 -2.48
N PHE A 475 -12.69 15.30 -3.72
CA PHE A 475 -13.84 14.49 -4.10
C PHE A 475 -13.71 13.95 -5.53
N PHE A 476 -14.51 12.93 -5.84
CA PHE A 476 -14.69 12.46 -7.21
C PHE A 476 -16.17 12.37 -7.58
N THR A 477 -16.44 12.37 -8.87
CA THR A 477 -17.81 12.24 -9.43
C THR A 477 -17.98 10.87 -10.09
N ALA A 478 -19.22 10.38 -10.12
CA ALA A 478 -19.59 9.13 -10.79
C ALA A 478 -20.99 9.21 -11.39
N ASP A 479 -21.23 8.40 -12.41
CA ASP A 479 -22.55 8.33 -13.06
C ASP A 479 -23.51 7.37 -12.32
N GLN A 480 -22.99 6.50 -11.43
CA GLN A 480 -23.76 5.48 -10.70
C GLN A 480 -23.56 5.63 -9.18
N ASN A 481 -24.55 5.15 -8.40
CA ASN A 481 -24.40 5.08 -6.96
C ASN A 481 -23.55 3.85 -6.57
N LEU A 482 -22.32 4.11 -6.09
CA LEU A 482 -21.36 3.09 -5.68
C LEU A 482 -21.92 2.11 -4.62
N PHE A 483 -22.82 2.60 -3.74
CA PHE A 483 -23.32 1.80 -2.63
C PHE A 483 -24.40 0.78 -3.04
N THR A 484 -24.92 0.89 -4.25
CA THR A 484 -25.94 -0.02 -4.80
C THR A 484 -25.39 -1.02 -5.82
N LEU A 485 -24.07 -0.95 -6.11
CA LEU A 485 -23.42 -1.82 -7.07
C LEU A 485 -23.18 -3.22 -6.50
N THR A 486 -23.23 -4.22 -7.37
CA THR A 486 -22.76 -5.57 -7.04
C THR A 486 -21.23 -5.58 -6.87
N PRO A 487 -20.65 -6.58 -6.19
CA PRO A 487 -19.21 -6.67 -6.02
C PRO A 487 -18.42 -6.60 -7.35
N GLU A 488 -18.89 -7.25 -8.39
CA GLU A 488 -18.29 -7.24 -9.73
C GLU A 488 -18.36 -5.85 -10.38
N GLU A 489 -19.48 -5.15 -10.22
CA GLU A 489 -19.65 -3.77 -10.68
C GLU A 489 -18.76 -2.80 -9.91
N ILE A 490 -18.55 -3.02 -8.60
CA ILE A 490 -17.59 -2.25 -7.79
C ILE A 490 -16.19 -2.40 -8.35
N CYS A 491 -15.75 -3.61 -8.68
CA CYS A 491 -14.42 -3.84 -9.27
C CYS A 491 -14.22 -3.08 -10.59
N ALA A 492 -15.27 -3.00 -11.41
CA ALA A 492 -15.28 -2.29 -12.68
C ALA A 492 -15.52 -0.77 -12.55
N PHE A 493 -15.90 -0.30 -11.35
CA PHE A 493 -16.23 1.10 -11.12
C PHE A 493 -15.01 2.01 -11.32
N ARG A 494 -15.23 3.16 -11.99
CA ARG A 494 -14.20 4.20 -12.14
C ARG A 494 -14.85 5.58 -11.96
N PRO A 495 -14.21 6.48 -11.21
CA PRO A 495 -14.55 7.89 -11.17
C PRO A 495 -14.62 8.51 -12.56
N LYS A 496 -15.55 9.43 -12.75
CA LYS A 496 -15.67 10.21 -13.98
C LYS A 496 -14.67 11.37 -13.99
N GLU A 497 -14.57 12.06 -12.87
CA GLU A 497 -13.68 13.18 -12.65
C GLU A 497 -13.26 13.20 -11.19
N THR A 498 -12.01 13.54 -10.94
CA THR A 498 -11.46 13.68 -9.58
C THR A 498 -11.02 15.11 -9.34
N TYR A 499 -11.25 15.60 -8.14
CA TYR A 499 -10.96 16.97 -7.73
C TYR A 499 -10.11 16.97 -6.45
N TYR A 500 -9.04 17.75 -6.45
CA TYR A 500 -8.18 17.98 -5.29
C TYR A 500 -8.32 19.44 -4.85
N LEU A 501 -8.72 19.65 -3.62
CA LEU A 501 -8.97 21.00 -3.07
C LEU A 501 -9.98 21.82 -3.91
N GLY A 502 -10.96 21.15 -4.52
CA GLY A 502 -11.96 21.77 -5.41
C GLY A 502 -11.50 21.99 -6.84
N GLU A 503 -10.24 21.71 -7.16
CA GLU A 503 -9.69 21.84 -8.50
C GLU A 503 -9.65 20.48 -9.21
N LYS A 504 -10.08 20.43 -10.47
CA LYS A 504 -10.08 19.20 -11.25
C LYS A 504 -8.65 18.65 -11.42
N ALA A 505 -8.46 17.37 -11.14
CA ALA A 505 -7.18 16.70 -11.30
C ALA A 505 -6.69 16.80 -12.75
N ARG A 506 -5.45 17.22 -12.92
CA ARG A 506 -4.82 17.32 -14.23
C ARG A 506 -4.27 15.97 -14.68
N ARG A 507 -4.19 15.78 -15.98
CA ARG A 507 -3.45 14.66 -16.55
C ARG A 507 -1.95 15.00 -16.62
N TRP A 508 -1.13 14.02 -16.26
CA TRP A 508 0.32 14.08 -16.38
C TRP A 508 0.79 13.31 -17.63
N ASN A 509 1.79 13.83 -18.34
CA ASN A 509 2.30 13.26 -19.60
C ASN A 509 3.64 12.53 -19.42
N GLY A 510 4.30 12.63 -18.27
CA GLY A 510 5.56 11.97 -17.97
C GLY A 510 6.76 12.51 -18.73
N THR A 511 6.72 13.79 -19.10
CA THR A 511 7.82 14.45 -19.80
C THR A 511 8.88 14.98 -18.83
N LEU A 512 10.13 15.10 -19.31
CA LEU A 512 11.20 15.74 -18.53
C LEU A 512 10.84 17.19 -18.16
N ALA A 513 10.13 17.91 -19.03
CA ALA A 513 9.70 19.28 -18.74
C ALA A 513 8.73 19.33 -17.54
N GLU A 514 7.76 18.42 -17.46
CA GLU A 514 6.89 18.29 -16.28
C GLU A 514 7.66 17.91 -15.03
N PHE A 515 8.61 16.98 -15.14
CA PHE A 515 9.49 16.60 -14.03
C PHE A 515 10.31 17.80 -13.51
N LEU A 516 10.93 18.57 -14.40
CA LEU A 516 11.65 19.79 -14.02
C LEU A 516 10.72 20.84 -13.39
N SER A 517 9.51 21.00 -13.94
CA SER A 517 8.48 21.88 -13.35
C SER A 517 8.09 21.42 -11.94
N LEU A 518 7.99 20.11 -11.71
CA LEU A 518 7.73 19.56 -10.37
C LEU A 518 8.81 19.95 -9.37
N LEU A 519 10.11 19.85 -9.77
CA LEU A 519 11.23 20.20 -8.89
C LEU A 519 11.22 21.67 -8.45
N LEU A 520 10.61 22.56 -9.24
CA LEU A 520 10.51 24.00 -8.95
C LEU A 520 9.32 24.34 -8.03
N ARG A 521 8.40 23.43 -7.80
CA ARG A 521 7.26 23.68 -6.91
C ARG A 521 7.70 23.85 -5.46
N LYS A 522 6.96 24.67 -4.71
CA LYS A 522 7.15 24.78 -3.26
C LYS A 522 6.77 23.44 -2.59
N PRO A 523 7.62 22.91 -1.70
CA PRO A 523 7.30 21.69 -0.99
C PRO A 523 6.16 21.93 0.01
N LYS A 524 5.20 20.99 0.06
CA LYS A 524 4.14 20.96 1.07
C LYS A 524 4.72 20.51 2.43
N LYS A 525 4.05 20.86 3.54
CA LYS A 525 4.15 20.10 4.80
C LYS A 525 3.32 18.82 4.61
N VAL A 526 3.86 17.67 4.96
CA VAL A 526 3.21 16.36 4.80
C VAL A 526 2.84 15.75 6.15
#